data_712c8d83c020cfb36bfc545efe5506ae
#
_entry.id   712c8d83c020cfb36bfc545efe5506ae
#
_cell.length_a   1.000
_cell.length_b   1.000
_cell.length_c   1.000
_cell.angle_alpha   90.00
_cell.angle_beta   90.00
_cell.angle_gamma   90.00
#
_symmetry.space_group_name_H-M   'P 1'
#
loop_
_entity.id
_entity.type
_entity.pdbx_description
1 polymer ?
#
loop_
_entity_poly.entity_id
_entity_poly.type
_entity_poly.pdbx_seq_one_letter_code
_entity_poly.pdbx_strand_id
1 'polypeptide(L)'
;MERLLEREIMDGEEQVRAYAQADFSKENQWFVDYFLEVFPDFREGLVLDLGCGPADIPIRLVRACPSLSLMAVDASSPMINLAQAAVDKAQVSDRVAVVCQRFQDVQQQEPADAIISNSLVHHVPNPLQFW
;
A
#
# COMPACT_ATOMS: atom_id res chain seq x y z
N MET A 1 18.21 -12.37 -5.00
CA MET A 1 16.90 -11.85 -4.62
C MET A 1 16.98 -10.61 -3.75
N GLU A 2 17.84 -10.67 -2.72
CA GLU A 2 18.00 -9.52 -1.83
C GLU A 2 18.44 -8.26 -2.56
N ARG A 3 19.34 -8.41 -3.51
CA ARG A 3 19.81 -7.26 -4.28
C ARG A 3 18.69 -6.60 -5.10
N LEU A 4 17.70 -7.39 -5.51
CA LEU A 4 16.54 -6.84 -6.20
C LEU A 4 15.68 -6.06 -5.23
N LEU A 5 15.52 -6.58 -4.03
CA LEU A 5 14.77 -5.88 -3.00
C LEU A 5 15.37 -4.51 -2.72
N GLU A 6 16.70 -4.45 -2.58
CA GLU A 6 17.37 -3.19 -2.34
C GLU A 6 17.15 -2.17 -3.46
N ARG A 7 17.19 -2.64 -4.70
CA ARG A 7 16.96 -1.75 -5.83
C ARG A 7 15.53 -1.26 -5.90
N GLU A 8 14.61 -2.07 -5.43
CA GLU A 8 13.20 -1.75 -5.54
C GLU A 8 12.70 -0.89 -4.39
N ILE A 9 13.52 -0.71 -3.35
CA ILE A 9 13.22 0.28 -2.33
C ILE A 9 13.57 1.64 -2.89
N MET A 10 12.56 2.43 -3.17
CA MET A 10 12.74 3.74 -3.77
C MET A 10 13.01 4.78 -2.71
N ASP A 11 14.30 5.02 -2.43
CA ASP A 11 14.72 6.03 -1.46
C ASP A 11 15.23 7.30 -2.10
N GLY A 12 15.68 7.26 -3.35
CA GLY A 12 16.14 8.43 -4.05
C GLY A 12 14.96 9.31 -4.47
N GLU A 13 15.07 10.61 -4.26
CA GLU A 13 13.98 11.52 -4.60
C GLU A 13 13.62 11.48 -6.07
N GLU A 14 14.61 11.33 -6.95
CA GLU A 14 14.35 11.28 -8.38
C GLU A 14 13.54 10.04 -8.75
N GLN A 15 13.89 8.88 -8.16
CA GLN A 15 13.17 7.65 -8.41
C GLN A 15 11.74 7.72 -7.90
N VAL A 16 11.58 8.28 -6.71
CA VAL A 16 10.25 8.42 -6.10
C VAL A 16 9.39 9.36 -6.93
N ARG A 17 9.97 10.47 -7.39
CA ARG A 17 9.24 11.43 -8.21
C ARG A 17 8.83 10.81 -9.54
N ALA A 18 9.74 10.07 -10.18
CA ALA A 18 9.43 9.41 -11.44
C ALA A 18 8.31 8.39 -11.26
N TYR A 19 8.35 7.62 -10.16
CA TYR A 19 7.30 6.65 -9.87
C TYR A 19 5.96 7.34 -9.64
N ALA A 20 5.96 8.42 -8.86
CA ALA A 20 4.74 9.14 -8.55
C ALA A 20 4.12 9.82 -9.77
N GLN A 21 4.96 10.22 -10.74
CA GLN A 21 4.48 10.84 -11.97
C GLN A 21 4.01 9.82 -13.00
N ALA A 22 4.41 8.57 -12.86
CA ALA A 22 3.93 7.52 -13.75
C ALA A 22 2.44 7.29 -13.52
N ASP A 23 1.72 7.08 -14.61
CA ASP A 23 0.27 6.90 -14.51
C ASP A 23 -0.05 5.42 -14.37
N PHE A 24 -0.26 4.99 -13.14
CA PHE A 24 -0.69 3.63 -12.83
C PHE A 24 -2.17 3.56 -12.48
N SER A 25 -2.93 4.61 -12.75
CA SER A 25 -4.32 4.68 -12.31
C SER A 25 -5.17 3.53 -12.85
N LYS A 26 -4.93 3.14 -14.08
CA LYS A 26 -5.68 2.05 -14.70
C LYS A 26 -5.40 0.71 -14.02
N GLU A 27 -4.12 0.41 -13.81
CA GLU A 27 -3.69 -0.82 -13.17
C GLU A 27 -4.14 -0.86 -11.71
N ASN A 28 -4.05 0.27 -11.03
CA ASN A 28 -4.46 0.35 -9.62
C ASN A 28 -5.96 0.20 -9.48
N GLN A 29 -6.73 0.80 -10.37
CA GLN A 29 -8.18 0.63 -10.35
C GLN A 29 -8.56 -0.81 -10.65
N TRP A 30 -7.87 -1.46 -11.59
CA TRP A 30 -8.09 -2.87 -11.87
C TRP A 30 -7.84 -3.72 -10.63
N PHE A 31 -6.77 -3.43 -9.89
CA PHE A 31 -6.45 -4.16 -8.66
C PHE A 31 -7.58 -4.05 -7.64
N VAL A 32 -8.09 -2.84 -7.44
CA VAL A 32 -9.18 -2.58 -6.50
C VAL A 32 -10.45 -3.32 -6.95
N ASP A 33 -10.78 -3.23 -8.23
CA ASP A 33 -11.96 -3.90 -8.76
C ASP A 33 -11.84 -5.42 -8.59
N TYR A 34 -10.67 -5.96 -8.85
CA TYR A 34 -10.42 -7.40 -8.71
C TYR A 34 -10.55 -7.83 -7.24
N PHE A 35 -9.98 -7.04 -6.33
CA PHE A 35 -10.10 -7.33 -4.90
C PHE A 35 -11.56 -7.39 -4.47
N LEU A 36 -12.36 -6.44 -4.91
CA LEU A 36 -13.77 -6.39 -4.54
C LEU A 36 -14.59 -7.49 -5.21
N GLU A 37 -14.16 -7.92 -6.38
CA GLU A 37 -14.81 -9.03 -7.08
C GLU A 37 -14.53 -10.37 -6.37
N VAL A 38 -13.27 -10.56 -5.95
CA VAL A 38 -12.86 -11.80 -5.27
C VAL A 38 -13.45 -11.89 -3.87
N PHE A 39 -13.60 -10.75 -3.20
CA PHE A 39 -14.10 -10.68 -1.83
C PHE A 39 -15.33 -9.75 -1.75
N PRO A 40 -16.43 -10.13 -2.39
CA PRO A 40 -17.58 -9.23 -2.51
C PRO A 40 -18.23 -8.85 -1.18
N ASP A 41 -18.09 -9.70 -0.17
CA ASP A 41 -18.68 -9.45 1.15
C ASP A 41 -17.74 -8.71 2.09
N PHE A 42 -16.50 -8.47 1.70
CA PHE A 42 -15.55 -7.78 2.53
C PHE A 42 -15.70 -6.27 2.34
N ARG A 43 -16.48 -5.64 3.22
CA ARG A 43 -16.80 -4.21 3.12
C ARG A 43 -16.39 -3.42 4.34
N GLU A 44 -15.95 -4.07 5.40
CA GLU A 44 -15.51 -3.41 6.62
C GLU A 44 -14.35 -4.18 7.22
N GLY A 45 -13.60 -3.53 8.09
CA GLY A 45 -12.46 -4.14 8.75
C GLY A 45 -11.17 -3.41 8.46
N LEU A 46 -10.06 -4.03 8.83
CA LEU A 46 -8.72 -3.48 8.66
C LEU A 46 -7.98 -4.21 7.55
N VAL A 47 -7.49 -3.43 6.58
CA VAL A 47 -6.63 -3.92 5.50
C VAL A 47 -5.22 -3.42 5.74
N LEU A 48 -4.25 -4.30 5.57
CA LEU A 48 -2.84 -3.96 5.63
C LEU A 48 -2.29 -3.97 4.21
N ASP A 49 -1.77 -2.83 3.75
CA ASP A 49 -1.16 -2.71 2.42
C ASP A 49 0.35 -2.63 2.59
N LEU A 50 1.04 -3.68 2.17
CA LEU A 50 2.50 -3.75 2.25
C LEU A 50 3.11 -3.29 0.94
N GLY A 51 3.87 -2.20 0.99
CA GLY A 51 4.41 -1.58 -0.20
C GLY A 51 3.42 -0.64 -0.86
N CYS A 52 2.85 0.27 -0.06
CA CYS A 52 1.75 1.13 -0.51
C CYS A 52 2.17 2.17 -1.56
N GLY A 53 3.46 2.49 -1.68
CA GLY A 53 3.91 3.56 -2.55
C GLY A 53 3.23 4.87 -2.19
N PRO A 54 2.77 5.66 -3.18
CA PRO A 54 2.10 6.92 -2.93
C PRO A 54 0.65 6.78 -2.48
N ALA A 55 0.22 5.58 -2.11
CA ALA A 55 -1.08 5.29 -1.51
C ALA A 55 -2.29 5.41 -2.45
N ASP A 56 -2.11 5.27 -3.74
CA ASP A 56 -3.23 5.35 -4.67
C ASP A 56 -4.24 4.21 -4.46
N ILE A 57 -3.76 2.97 -4.29
CA ILE A 57 -4.64 1.83 -4.05
C ILE A 57 -5.38 1.97 -2.72
N PRO A 58 -4.71 2.28 -1.60
CA PRO A 58 -5.41 2.52 -0.35
C PRO A 58 -6.53 3.56 -0.46
N ILE A 59 -6.26 4.67 -1.12
CA ILE A 59 -7.25 5.73 -1.26
C ILE A 59 -8.45 5.24 -2.07
N ARG A 60 -8.22 4.57 -3.20
CA ARG A 60 -9.30 4.03 -4.02
C ARG A 60 -10.13 3.01 -3.26
N LEU A 61 -9.47 2.17 -2.46
CA LEU A 61 -10.16 1.12 -1.73
C LEU A 61 -11.07 1.68 -0.63
N VAL A 62 -10.58 2.64 0.17
CA VAL A 62 -11.42 3.20 1.24
C VAL A 62 -12.53 4.09 0.68
N ARG A 63 -12.35 4.65 -0.51
CA ARG A 63 -13.43 5.37 -1.18
C ARG A 63 -14.51 4.43 -1.68
N ALA A 64 -14.12 3.26 -2.17
CA ALA A 64 -15.07 2.24 -2.62
C ALA A 64 -15.81 1.60 -1.46
N CYS A 65 -15.15 1.47 -0.30
CA CYS A 65 -15.71 0.82 0.88
C CYS A 65 -15.53 1.73 2.10
N PRO A 66 -16.50 2.60 2.37
CA PRO A 66 -16.35 3.61 3.43
C PRO A 66 -16.16 3.05 4.84
N SER A 67 -16.49 1.79 5.06
CA SER A 67 -16.31 1.14 6.37
C SER A 67 -14.98 0.42 6.52
N LEU A 68 -14.10 0.48 5.52
CA LEU A 68 -12.76 -0.07 5.64
C LEU A 68 -11.83 0.94 6.29
N SER A 69 -10.92 0.41 7.12
CA SER A 69 -9.75 1.13 7.59
C SER A 69 -8.53 0.44 7.01
N LEU A 70 -7.46 1.22 6.79
CA LEU A 70 -6.32 0.70 6.09
C LEU A 70 -5.02 1.21 6.71
N MET A 71 -4.07 0.32 6.89
CA MET A 71 -2.71 0.68 7.26
C MET A 71 -1.82 0.52 6.04
N ALA A 72 -1.27 1.62 5.57
CA ALA A 72 -0.45 1.66 4.37
C ALA A 72 1.01 1.76 4.77
N VAL A 73 1.80 0.76 4.39
CA VAL A 73 3.18 0.60 4.84
C VAL A 73 4.12 0.63 3.64
N ASP A 74 5.20 1.38 3.77
CA ASP A 74 6.27 1.38 2.77
C ASP A 74 7.59 1.62 3.48
N ALA A 75 8.67 1.05 2.95
CA ALA A 75 9.99 1.23 3.53
C ALA A 75 10.65 2.55 3.11
N SER A 76 10.17 3.17 2.04
CA SER A 76 10.75 4.38 1.48
C SER A 76 10.18 5.62 2.17
N SER A 77 11.01 6.35 2.89
CA SER A 77 10.60 7.58 3.55
C SER A 77 10.08 8.64 2.56
N PRO A 78 10.76 8.90 1.43
CA PRO A 78 10.20 9.84 0.45
C PRO A 78 8.84 9.38 -0.10
N MET A 79 8.66 8.08 -0.29
CA MET A 79 7.40 7.54 -0.78
C MET A 79 6.29 7.74 0.26
N ILE A 80 6.61 7.54 1.54
CA ILE A 80 5.65 7.75 2.63
C ILE A 80 5.23 9.21 2.72
N ASN A 81 6.15 10.14 2.46
CA ASN A 81 5.80 11.56 2.45
C ASN A 81 4.79 11.87 1.35
N LEU A 82 4.96 11.26 0.16
CA LEU A 82 3.99 11.41 -0.92
C LEU A 82 2.65 10.77 -0.56
N ALA A 83 2.71 9.59 0.08
CA ALA A 83 1.51 8.89 0.49
C ALA A 83 0.70 9.70 1.49
N GLN A 84 1.37 10.28 2.48
CA GLN A 84 0.69 11.10 3.49
C GLN A 84 0.05 12.33 2.85
N ALA A 85 0.77 12.99 1.95
CA ALA A 85 0.22 14.15 1.25
C ALA A 85 -1.02 13.78 0.43
N ALA A 86 -0.98 12.64 -0.24
CA ALA A 86 -2.10 12.17 -1.05
C ALA A 86 -3.31 11.82 -0.17
N VAL A 87 -3.07 11.15 0.95
CA VAL A 87 -4.13 10.79 1.89
C VAL A 87 -4.80 12.03 2.48
N ASP A 88 -3.99 13.03 2.84
CA ASP A 88 -4.51 14.29 3.36
C ASP A 88 -5.34 15.03 2.31
N LYS A 89 -4.83 15.08 1.09
CA LYS A 89 -5.54 15.75 -0.02
C LYS A 89 -6.86 15.04 -0.33
N ALA A 90 -6.88 13.72 -0.23
CA ALA A 90 -8.09 12.94 -0.48
C ALA A 90 -9.06 12.97 0.70
N GLN A 91 -8.66 13.54 1.83
CA GLN A 91 -9.48 13.66 3.03
C GLN A 91 -9.91 12.32 3.61
N VAL A 92 -8.98 11.34 3.58
CA VAL A 92 -9.23 10.01 4.12
C VAL A 92 -8.23 9.64 5.23
N SER A 93 -7.58 10.63 5.82
CA SER A 93 -6.57 10.40 6.86
C SER A 93 -7.15 9.75 8.12
N ASP A 94 -8.44 9.85 8.34
CA ASP A 94 -9.11 9.18 9.46
C ASP A 94 -9.27 7.69 9.23
N ARG A 95 -9.09 7.21 8.01
CA ARG A 95 -9.26 5.79 7.67
C ARG A 95 -8.02 5.15 7.07
N VAL A 96 -7.01 5.94 6.69
CA VAL A 96 -5.76 5.43 6.14
C VAL A 96 -4.63 5.94 7.00
N ALA A 97 -3.98 5.04 7.74
CA ALA A 97 -2.78 5.33 8.50
C ALA A 97 -1.57 4.99 7.63
N VAL A 98 -0.62 5.92 7.52
CA VAL A 98 0.56 5.76 6.68
C VAL A 98 1.77 5.54 7.58
N VAL A 99 2.52 4.46 7.35
CA VAL A 99 3.61 4.03 8.22
C VAL A 99 4.86 3.74 7.40
N CYS A 100 5.99 4.33 7.79
CA CYS A 100 7.28 4.08 7.15
C CYS A 100 8.00 2.96 7.91
N GLN A 101 7.90 1.75 7.42
CA GLN A 101 8.56 0.58 8.00
C GLN A 101 8.79 -0.47 6.93
N ARG A 102 9.79 -1.32 7.14
CA ARG A 102 9.90 -2.52 6.32
C ARG A 102 8.79 -3.48 6.76
N PHE A 103 8.25 -4.25 5.80
CA PHE A 103 7.13 -5.12 6.13
C PHE A 103 7.48 -6.16 7.19
N GLN A 104 8.77 -6.59 7.28
CA GLN A 104 9.22 -7.55 8.28
C GLN A 104 9.10 -7.00 9.70
N ASP A 105 9.14 -5.69 9.83
CA ASP A 105 9.16 -5.02 11.14
C ASP A 105 7.78 -4.52 11.57
N VAL A 106 6.77 -4.74 10.75
CA VAL A 106 5.43 -4.24 11.04
C VAL A 106 4.86 -4.99 12.24
N GLN A 107 4.47 -4.21 13.23
CA GLN A 107 3.79 -4.72 14.41
C GLN A 107 2.48 -3.98 14.55
N GLN A 108 1.42 -4.72 14.76
CA GLN A 108 0.11 -4.13 14.97
C GLN A 108 -0.57 -4.87 16.11
N GLN A 109 -1.34 -4.13 16.89
CA GLN A 109 -2.01 -4.69 18.05
C GLN A 109 -3.21 -5.52 17.65
N GLU A 110 -3.89 -5.13 16.60
CA GLU A 110 -5.04 -5.87 16.09
C GLU A 110 -4.66 -6.58 14.80
N PRO A 111 -5.08 -7.84 14.63
CA PRO A 111 -4.81 -8.53 13.38
C PRO A 111 -5.55 -7.87 12.21
N ALA A 112 -4.90 -7.81 11.07
CA ALA A 112 -5.55 -7.35 9.85
C ALA A 112 -6.55 -8.39 9.37
N ASP A 113 -7.66 -7.92 8.81
CA ASP A 113 -8.66 -8.79 8.20
C ASP A 113 -8.25 -9.21 6.80
N ALA A 114 -7.44 -8.39 6.14
CA ALA A 114 -6.87 -8.72 4.84
C ALA A 114 -5.51 -8.06 4.68
N ILE A 115 -4.63 -8.70 3.91
CA ILE A 115 -3.32 -8.17 3.57
C ILE A 115 -3.23 -8.11 2.06
N ILE A 116 -2.91 -6.93 1.53
CA ILE A 116 -2.73 -6.75 0.10
C ILE A 116 -1.30 -6.31 -0.19
N SER A 117 -0.83 -6.62 -1.38
CA SER A 117 0.48 -6.21 -1.84
C SER A 117 0.50 -6.25 -3.36
N ASN A 118 0.41 -5.09 -3.98
CA ASN A 118 0.31 -5.03 -5.43
C ASN A 118 1.66 -5.21 -6.12
N SER A 119 2.73 -4.69 -5.53
CA SER A 119 4.04 -4.74 -6.17
C SER A 119 5.14 -5.31 -5.29
N LEU A 120 4.96 -5.34 -3.99
CA LEU A 120 6.03 -5.71 -3.07
C LEU A 120 6.43 -7.18 -3.19
N VAL A 121 5.52 -8.05 -3.55
CA VAL A 121 5.80 -9.48 -3.62
C VAL A 121 6.91 -9.80 -4.62
N HIS A 122 7.10 -8.94 -5.62
CA HIS A 122 8.17 -9.11 -6.61
C HIS A 122 9.56 -8.89 -6.03
N HIS A 123 9.64 -8.24 -4.87
CA HIS A 123 10.90 -7.81 -4.28
C HIS A 123 11.27 -8.58 -3.04
N VAL A 124 10.40 -9.47 -2.59
CA VAL A 124 10.61 -10.25 -1.37
C VAL A 124 11.30 -11.56 -1.75
N PRO A 125 12.41 -11.89 -1.09
CA PRO A 125 13.12 -13.14 -1.39
C PRO A 125 12.28 -14.38 -1.18
N ASN A 126 11.39 -14.36 -0.21
CA ASN A 126 10.48 -15.46 0.08
C ASN A 126 9.07 -14.93 0.30
N PRO A 127 8.23 -14.95 -0.73
CA PRO A 127 6.88 -14.40 -0.61
C PRO A 127 6.03 -15.08 0.47
N LEU A 128 6.34 -16.31 0.82
CA LEU A 128 5.61 -17.02 1.86
C LEU A 128 5.74 -16.40 3.24
N GLN A 129 6.71 -15.51 3.42
CA GLN A 129 6.86 -14.81 4.69
C GLN A 129 5.69 -13.87 4.99
N PHE A 130 4.91 -13.51 4.00
CA PHE A 130 3.73 -12.68 4.21
C PHE A 130 2.61 -13.42 4.94
N TRP A 131 2.53 -14.69 4.72
CA TRP A 131 1.39 -15.49 5.14
C TRP A 131 1.70 -16.32 6.39
#